data_d482c28621de73ed67725fcc70183ff0
#
_entry.id   d482c28621de73ed67725fcc70183ff0
#
_cell.length_a   1.000
_cell.length_b   1.000
_cell.length_c   1.000
_cell.angle_alpha   90.00
_cell.angle_beta   90.00
_cell.angle_gamma   90.00
#
_symmetry.space_group_name_H-M   'P 1'
#
loop_
_entity.id
_entity.type
_entity.pdbx_description
1 polymer ?
#
loop_
_entity_poly.entity_id
_entity_poly.type
_entity_poly.pdbx_seq_one_letter_code
_entity_poly.pdbx_strand_id
1 'polypeptide(L)'
;MVETGTLNELINAVMKLDKKPQIGFIPLGTMNDFARTIRLSTKKTFLAKNIDEGNIIPSDIGTFNNSYFNYVAAFGAFTPVSYVTSHKLKRKFGKLAYFIVAIKYLNKIRPYKITIEAEGESVTDEFIFGSISNSKSVGGFEWFKRSGVKINDGEFEMLFIKRPHGIIGYTKTIFAILFRKHNNKKYFEYYQTDKIKIKSESGIPWTIDGEFGGRKKEVEISNINMAIEYIIPM
;
A
#
# COMPACT_ATOMS: atom_id res chain seq x y z
N MET A 1 -12.19 -18.78 1.50
CA MET A 1 -12.45 -17.61 0.63
C MET A 1 -11.86 -16.42 1.33
N VAL A 2 -10.89 -15.72 0.73
CA VAL A 2 -10.09 -14.78 1.49
C VAL A 2 -10.17 -13.40 0.84
N GLU A 3 -10.83 -12.46 1.51
CA GLU A 3 -10.66 -11.02 1.27
C GLU A 3 -9.29 -10.58 1.85
N THR A 4 -8.81 -9.38 1.50
CA THR A 4 -7.50 -8.90 1.90
C THR A 4 -7.33 -8.86 3.43
N GLY A 5 -8.40 -8.54 4.18
CA GLY A 5 -8.41 -8.57 5.65
C GLY A 5 -8.15 -9.97 6.20
N THR A 6 -8.78 -11.01 5.64
CA THR A 6 -8.55 -12.40 6.08
C THR A 6 -7.11 -12.86 5.79
N LEU A 7 -6.50 -12.40 4.67
CA LEU A 7 -5.09 -12.70 4.41
C LEU A 7 -4.18 -12.05 5.47
N ASN A 8 -4.47 -10.81 5.87
CA ASN A 8 -3.72 -10.14 6.93
C ASN A 8 -3.82 -10.89 8.27
N GLU A 9 -5.03 -11.33 8.66
CA GLU A 9 -5.21 -12.14 9.87
C GLU A 9 -4.41 -13.45 9.82
N LEU A 10 -4.44 -14.14 8.66
CA LEU A 10 -3.65 -15.36 8.45
C LEU A 10 -2.15 -15.07 8.59
N ILE A 11 -1.63 -14.00 7.97
CA ILE A 11 -0.22 -13.61 8.08
C ILE A 11 0.16 -13.34 9.54
N ASN A 12 -0.67 -12.59 10.28
CA ASN A 12 -0.42 -12.30 11.69
C ASN A 12 -0.42 -13.57 12.57
N ALA A 13 -1.16 -14.61 12.19
CA ALA A 13 -1.13 -15.90 12.86
C ALA A 13 0.12 -16.70 12.46
N VAL A 14 0.42 -16.81 11.17
CA VAL A 14 1.56 -17.58 10.63
C VAL A 14 2.89 -17.03 11.12
N MET A 15 3.03 -15.70 11.20
CA MET A 15 4.27 -15.06 11.68
C MET A 15 4.64 -15.37 13.13
N LYS A 16 3.70 -15.91 13.92
CA LYS A 16 3.93 -16.35 15.30
C LYS A 16 4.38 -17.82 15.40
N LEU A 17 4.37 -18.55 14.30
CA LEU A 17 4.75 -19.95 14.28
C LEU A 17 6.28 -20.11 14.10
N ASP A 18 6.88 -21.08 14.79
CA ASP A 18 8.29 -21.42 14.62
C ASP A 18 8.55 -21.96 13.21
N LYS A 19 7.67 -22.84 12.71
CA LYS A 19 7.69 -23.35 11.34
C LYS A 19 6.52 -22.78 10.56
N LYS A 20 6.81 -21.95 9.58
CA LYS A 20 5.79 -21.31 8.75
C LYS A 20 5.37 -22.23 7.61
N PRO A 21 4.06 -22.48 7.41
CA PRO A 21 3.57 -23.23 6.26
C PRO A 21 3.63 -22.37 5.00
N GLN A 22 3.70 -23.06 3.86
CA GLN A 22 3.47 -22.41 2.56
C GLN A 22 1.99 -21.99 2.43
N ILE A 23 1.75 -20.83 1.83
CA ILE A 23 0.42 -20.23 1.74
C ILE A 23 -0.05 -20.20 0.28
N GLY A 24 -1.10 -20.96 0.01
CA GLY A 24 -1.86 -20.82 -1.22
C GLY A 24 -3.14 -20.01 -0.97
N PHE A 25 -3.47 -19.05 -1.84
CA PHE A 25 -4.70 -18.29 -1.68
C PHE A 25 -5.42 -18.03 -2.99
N ILE A 26 -6.75 -17.87 -2.93
CA ILE A 26 -7.60 -17.55 -4.07
C ILE A 26 -8.13 -16.13 -3.85
N PRO A 27 -7.75 -15.16 -4.71
CA PRO A 27 -8.17 -13.77 -4.56
C PRO A 27 -9.66 -13.61 -4.90
N LEU A 28 -10.45 -13.14 -3.94
CA LEU A 28 -11.89 -12.92 -4.10
C LEU A 28 -12.30 -11.47 -3.93
N GLY A 29 -11.35 -10.63 -3.52
CA GLY A 29 -11.56 -9.19 -3.37
C GLY A 29 -11.78 -8.47 -4.70
N THR A 30 -12.26 -7.24 -4.63
CA THR A 30 -12.54 -6.40 -5.81
C THR A 30 -11.25 -5.85 -6.45
N MET A 31 -10.27 -5.48 -5.66
CA MET A 31 -9.04 -4.83 -6.15
C MET A 31 -7.94 -5.84 -6.44
N ASN A 32 -7.73 -6.79 -5.55
CA ASN A 32 -6.75 -7.87 -5.65
C ASN A 32 -5.33 -7.37 -6.01
N ASP A 33 -4.91 -6.24 -5.41
CA ASP A 33 -3.63 -5.60 -5.74
C ASP A 33 -2.43 -6.51 -5.47
N PHE A 34 -2.44 -7.21 -4.34
CA PHE A 34 -1.40 -8.16 -4.01
C PHE A 34 -1.36 -9.33 -4.99
N ALA A 35 -2.51 -9.93 -5.34
CA ALA A 35 -2.58 -11.01 -6.33
C ALA A 35 -2.02 -10.57 -7.70
N ARG A 36 -2.28 -9.33 -8.11
CA ARG A 36 -1.71 -8.76 -9.35
C ARG A 36 -0.20 -8.60 -9.26
N THR A 37 0.31 -8.20 -8.10
CA THR A 37 1.75 -8.03 -7.87
C THR A 37 2.49 -9.34 -8.04
N ILE A 38 1.97 -10.44 -7.47
CA ILE A 38 2.53 -11.78 -7.59
C ILE A 38 2.08 -12.50 -8.87
N ARG A 39 1.37 -11.82 -9.78
CA ARG A 39 0.85 -12.35 -11.06
C ARG A 39 -0.06 -13.58 -10.90
N LEU A 40 -0.77 -13.66 -9.79
CA LEU A 40 -1.69 -14.74 -9.54
C LEU A 40 -2.89 -14.68 -10.51
N SER A 41 -3.27 -15.81 -11.09
CA SER A 41 -4.44 -15.91 -11.96
C SER A 41 -5.71 -15.46 -11.22
N THR A 42 -6.63 -14.82 -11.94
CA THR A 42 -7.97 -14.47 -11.39
C THR A 42 -9.00 -15.57 -11.63
N LYS A 43 -8.65 -16.66 -12.35
CA LYS A 43 -9.54 -17.79 -12.63
C LYS A 43 -9.57 -18.73 -11.43
N LYS A 44 -10.60 -18.59 -10.60
CA LYS A 44 -10.74 -19.30 -9.30
C LYS A 44 -10.67 -20.82 -9.43
N THR A 45 -11.33 -21.39 -10.45
CA THR A 45 -11.32 -22.84 -10.71
C THR A 45 -9.94 -23.36 -11.11
N PHE A 46 -9.17 -22.58 -11.85
CA PHE A 46 -7.79 -22.90 -12.19
C PHE A 46 -6.92 -22.92 -10.94
N LEU A 47 -7.00 -21.89 -10.09
CA LEU A 47 -6.24 -21.82 -8.85
C LEU A 47 -6.57 -22.97 -7.90
N ALA A 48 -7.87 -23.28 -7.72
CA ALA A 48 -8.30 -24.34 -6.83
C ALA A 48 -7.82 -25.76 -7.26
N LYS A 49 -7.63 -25.96 -8.58
CA LYS A 49 -7.20 -27.27 -9.11
C LYS A 49 -5.67 -27.46 -9.13
N ASN A 50 -4.92 -26.37 -9.21
CA ASN A 50 -3.48 -26.44 -9.46
C ASN A 50 -2.65 -25.81 -8.33
N ILE A 51 -3.22 -25.61 -7.15
CA ILE A 51 -2.53 -24.96 -6.05
C ILE A 51 -1.37 -25.81 -5.49
N ASP A 52 -1.50 -27.11 -5.52
CA ASP A 52 -0.52 -28.08 -5.06
C ASP A 52 0.66 -28.27 -6.03
N GLU A 53 0.49 -27.89 -7.29
CA GLU A 53 1.53 -27.97 -8.35
C GLU A 53 2.18 -26.58 -8.61
N GLY A 54 1.88 -25.59 -7.78
CA GLY A 54 2.32 -24.20 -7.97
C GLY A 54 3.80 -23.98 -7.64
N ASN A 55 4.37 -22.94 -8.25
CA ASN A 55 5.71 -22.47 -7.88
C ASN A 55 5.69 -21.80 -6.52
N ILE A 56 6.72 -22.05 -5.73
CA ILE A 56 6.92 -21.39 -4.44
C ILE A 56 7.65 -20.07 -4.67
N ILE A 57 7.06 -18.98 -4.19
CA ILE A 57 7.63 -17.64 -4.26
C ILE A 57 7.78 -17.10 -2.85
N PRO A 58 9.01 -16.82 -2.39
CA PRO A 58 9.23 -16.14 -1.12
C PRO A 58 8.74 -14.70 -1.18
N SER A 59 8.23 -14.19 -0.07
CA SER A 59 7.71 -12.84 0.08
C SER A 59 8.14 -12.22 1.39
N ASP A 60 8.49 -10.96 1.31
CA ASP A 60 8.76 -10.12 2.45
C ASP A 60 7.46 -9.80 3.20
N ILE A 61 7.59 -9.60 4.50
CA ILE A 61 6.49 -9.19 5.37
C ILE A 61 6.90 -7.93 6.13
N GLY A 62 6.01 -6.96 6.16
CA GLY A 62 6.23 -5.74 6.95
C GLY A 62 5.82 -5.92 8.40
N THR A 63 6.63 -5.41 9.32
CA THR A 63 6.19 -5.13 10.67
C THR A 63 5.52 -3.75 10.72
N PHE A 64 4.53 -3.60 11.57
CA PHE A 64 3.90 -2.33 11.92
C PHE A 64 3.76 -2.28 13.44
N ASN A 65 4.77 -1.75 14.12
CA ASN A 65 4.94 -1.91 15.58
C ASN A 65 4.88 -3.41 15.96
N ASN A 66 3.81 -3.84 16.65
CA ASN A 66 3.63 -5.21 17.13
C ASN A 66 2.73 -6.08 16.22
N SER A 67 2.40 -5.62 15.02
CA SER A 67 1.60 -6.36 14.05
C SER A 67 2.33 -6.49 12.72
N TYR A 68 1.76 -7.27 11.80
CA TYR A 68 2.35 -7.54 10.50
C TYR A 68 1.41 -7.10 9.39
N PHE A 69 1.99 -6.73 8.23
CA PHE A 69 1.23 -6.50 7.01
C PHE A 69 1.89 -7.18 5.82
N ASN A 70 1.06 -7.60 4.90
CA ASN A 70 1.48 -8.35 3.73
C ASN A 70 1.89 -7.44 2.57
N TYR A 71 1.09 -6.40 2.30
CA TYR A 71 1.34 -5.62 1.09
C TYR A 71 1.31 -4.11 1.28
N VAL A 72 0.55 -3.55 2.22
CA VAL A 72 0.51 -2.10 2.41
C VAL A 72 0.13 -1.65 3.82
N ALA A 73 0.87 -0.67 4.33
CA ALA A 73 0.47 0.19 5.42
C ALA A 73 0.32 1.62 4.89
N ALA A 74 -0.83 2.27 5.11
CA ALA A 74 -1.11 3.58 4.54
C ALA A 74 -1.93 4.46 5.47
N PHE A 75 -1.84 5.79 5.25
CA PHE A 75 -2.69 6.77 5.93
C PHE A 75 -3.12 7.89 4.97
N GLY A 76 -4.18 8.61 5.33
CA GLY A 76 -4.57 9.87 4.68
C GLY A 76 -5.56 9.70 3.52
N ALA A 77 -5.38 10.47 2.47
CA ALA A 77 -6.38 10.88 1.50
C ALA A 77 -7.11 9.79 0.71
N PHE A 78 -6.50 8.67 0.42
CA PHE A 78 -7.08 7.69 -0.53
C PHE A 78 -7.84 6.56 0.14
N THR A 79 -7.85 6.49 1.46
CA THR A 79 -8.58 5.48 2.21
C THR A 79 -10.11 5.57 2.05
N PRO A 80 -10.77 6.76 1.98
CA PRO A 80 -12.21 6.87 1.75
C PRO A 80 -12.64 6.94 0.29
N VAL A 81 -11.75 7.31 -0.66
CA VAL A 81 -12.15 7.62 -2.06
C VAL A 81 -12.63 6.39 -2.84
N SER A 82 -12.13 5.22 -2.51
CA SER A 82 -12.56 3.97 -3.14
C SER A 82 -14.03 3.63 -2.88
N TYR A 83 -14.58 4.06 -1.74
CA TYR A 83 -15.99 3.82 -1.38
C TYR A 83 -16.97 4.83 -1.97
N VAL A 84 -16.51 6.06 -2.26
CA VAL A 84 -17.39 7.18 -2.67
C VAL A 84 -17.53 7.31 -4.18
N THR A 85 -16.63 6.71 -4.97
CA THR A 85 -16.69 6.82 -6.42
C THR A 85 -17.81 5.98 -7.01
N SER A 86 -18.88 6.64 -7.50
CA SER A 86 -20.04 5.96 -8.08
C SER A 86 -19.68 5.13 -9.32
N HIS A 87 -20.36 3.99 -9.52
CA HIS A 87 -20.21 3.14 -10.70
C HIS A 87 -20.48 3.87 -12.03
N LYS A 88 -21.37 4.87 -12.04
CA LYS A 88 -21.67 5.70 -13.23
C LYS A 88 -20.46 6.56 -13.63
N LEU A 89 -19.75 7.18 -12.66
CA LEU A 89 -18.57 7.97 -12.93
C LEU A 89 -17.40 7.08 -13.42
N LYS A 90 -17.22 5.92 -12.81
CA LYS A 90 -16.19 4.94 -13.22
C LYS A 90 -16.37 4.51 -14.67
N ARG A 91 -17.62 4.26 -15.09
CA ARG A 91 -17.95 3.82 -16.46
C ARG A 91 -17.75 4.92 -17.50
N LYS A 92 -17.99 6.20 -17.14
CA LYS A 92 -17.91 7.34 -18.07
C LYS A 92 -16.48 7.90 -18.20
N PHE A 93 -15.71 7.93 -17.12
CA PHE A 93 -14.41 8.60 -17.04
C PHE A 93 -13.25 7.66 -16.68
N GLY A 94 -13.49 6.37 -16.47
CA GLY A 94 -12.47 5.39 -16.13
C GLY A 94 -11.61 5.82 -14.93
N LYS A 95 -10.29 5.78 -15.07
CA LYS A 95 -9.35 6.20 -14.02
C LYS A 95 -9.46 7.68 -13.66
N LEU A 96 -9.88 8.56 -14.61
CA LEU A 96 -10.12 9.98 -14.36
C LEU A 96 -11.29 10.22 -13.37
N ALA A 97 -12.24 9.29 -13.26
CA ALA A 97 -13.34 9.43 -12.31
C ALA A 97 -12.84 9.52 -10.86
N TYR A 98 -11.82 8.74 -10.51
CA TYR A 98 -11.20 8.80 -9.19
C TYR A 98 -10.55 10.15 -8.93
N PHE A 99 -9.93 10.77 -9.96
CA PHE A 99 -9.32 12.08 -9.85
C PHE A 99 -10.34 13.19 -9.65
N ILE A 100 -11.45 13.16 -10.40
CA ILE A 100 -12.53 14.14 -10.26
C ILE A 100 -13.11 14.08 -8.83
N VAL A 101 -13.33 12.88 -8.32
CA VAL A 101 -13.82 12.66 -6.96
C VAL A 101 -12.74 13.06 -5.95
N ALA A 102 -11.48 12.68 -6.15
CA ALA A 102 -10.38 13.06 -5.29
C ALA A 102 -10.24 14.59 -5.18
N ILE A 103 -10.28 15.32 -6.30
CA ILE A 103 -10.25 16.81 -6.31
C ILE A 103 -11.39 17.38 -5.45
N LYS A 104 -12.60 16.86 -5.59
CA LYS A 104 -13.77 17.34 -4.83
C LYS A 104 -13.63 17.09 -3.32
N TYR A 105 -12.89 16.06 -2.93
CA TYR A 105 -12.66 15.71 -1.52
C TYR A 105 -11.33 16.23 -0.97
N LEU A 106 -10.42 16.72 -1.82
CA LEU A 106 -9.09 17.21 -1.40
C LEU A 106 -9.18 18.32 -0.34
N ASN A 107 -10.17 19.21 -0.44
CA ASN A 107 -10.38 20.25 0.57
C ASN A 107 -10.83 19.72 1.94
N LYS A 108 -11.24 18.46 2.02
CA LYS A 108 -11.65 17.78 3.27
C LYS A 108 -10.55 16.94 3.89
N ILE A 109 -9.43 16.77 3.17
CA ILE A 109 -8.30 16.00 3.66
C ILE A 109 -7.54 16.84 4.67
N ARG A 110 -7.49 16.35 5.90
CA ARG A 110 -6.67 16.97 6.95
C ARG A 110 -5.22 16.55 6.73
N PRO A 111 -4.29 17.49 6.59
CA PRO A 111 -2.88 17.17 6.57
C PRO A 111 -2.44 16.72 7.97
N TYR A 112 -1.42 15.87 8.01
CA TYR A 112 -0.76 15.44 9.22
C TYR A 112 0.66 16.00 9.21
N LYS A 113 1.03 16.75 10.25
CA LYS A 113 2.43 17.12 10.49
C LYS A 113 3.14 15.89 11.06
N ILE A 114 4.06 15.35 10.28
CA ILE A 114 4.81 14.15 10.63
C ILE A 114 6.29 14.35 10.43
N THR A 115 7.05 13.65 11.24
CA THR A 115 8.50 13.47 11.08
C THR A 115 8.74 12.07 10.56
N ILE A 116 9.41 11.97 9.43
CA ILE A 116 9.84 10.72 8.79
C ILE A 116 11.33 10.57 9.06
N GLU A 117 11.73 9.45 9.63
CA GLU A 117 13.13 9.08 9.87
C GLU A 117 13.42 7.83 9.02
N ALA A 118 14.24 7.95 7.99
CA ALA A 118 14.63 6.88 7.08
C ALA A 118 16.05 7.15 6.52
N GLU A 119 16.82 6.11 6.25
CA GLU A 119 18.14 6.19 5.63
C GLU A 119 19.13 7.15 6.33
N GLY A 120 18.96 7.33 7.65
CA GLY A 120 19.77 8.27 8.43
C GLY A 120 19.36 9.75 8.29
N GLU A 121 18.35 10.04 7.48
CA GLU A 121 17.77 11.38 7.32
C GLU A 121 16.48 11.53 8.14
N SER A 122 16.16 12.78 8.49
CA SER A 122 14.91 13.14 9.16
C SER A 122 14.24 14.30 8.45
N VAL A 123 13.01 14.10 8.01
CA VAL A 123 12.21 15.11 7.32
C VAL A 123 10.92 15.36 8.08
N THR A 124 10.66 16.63 8.44
CA THR A 124 9.40 17.05 9.06
C THR A 124 8.65 17.97 8.11
N ASP A 125 7.41 17.56 7.73
CA ASP A 125 6.56 18.33 6.83
C ASP A 125 5.07 17.98 7.07
N GLU A 126 4.17 18.66 6.37
CA GLU A 126 2.75 18.32 6.35
C GLU A 126 2.42 17.41 5.15
N PHE A 127 1.87 16.24 5.44
CA PHE A 127 1.52 15.25 4.44
C PHE A 127 0.02 14.95 4.44
N ILE A 128 -0.53 14.75 3.26
CA ILE A 128 -1.95 14.38 3.07
C ILE A 128 -2.14 12.89 2.83
N PHE A 129 -1.08 12.18 2.51
CA PHE A 129 -1.07 10.74 2.23
C PHE A 129 0.31 10.16 2.47
N GLY A 130 0.36 8.93 2.96
CA GLY A 130 1.57 8.11 3.02
C GLY A 130 1.21 6.64 2.79
N SER A 131 2.07 5.94 2.06
CA SER A 131 1.98 4.49 1.87
C SER A 131 3.35 3.86 1.91
N ILE A 132 3.45 2.76 2.61
CA ILE A 132 4.60 1.85 2.66
C ILE A 132 4.09 0.53 2.10
N SER A 133 4.71 0.01 1.06
CA SER A 133 4.14 -1.07 0.28
C SER A 133 5.18 -2.03 -0.25
N ASN A 134 4.84 -3.32 -0.20
CA ASN A 134 5.51 -4.40 -0.90
C ASN A 134 4.77 -4.74 -2.20
N SER A 135 4.28 -3.72 -2.92
CA SER A 135 3.44 -3.92 -4.10
C SER A 135 3.59 -2.79 -5.11
N LYS A 136 3.54 -3.14 -6.39
CA LYS A 136 3.55 -2.18 -7.52
C LYS A 136 2.34 -1.26 -7.52
N SER A 137 1.23 -1.70 -6.94
CA SER A 137 -0.01 -0.95 -6.92
C SER A 137 -0.62 -0.92 -5.53
N VAL A 138 -1.18 0.24 -5.17
CA VAL A 138 -1.93 0.46 -3.95
C VAL A 138 -3.26 1.09 -4.31
N GLY A 139 -4.38 0.48 -3.87
CA GLY A 139 -5.73 0.96 -4.18
C GLY A 139 -6.06 0.96 -5.67
N GLY A 140 -5.46 0.05 -6.47
CA GLY A 140 -5.64 -0.04 -7.92
C GLY A 140 -4.82 0.96 -8.74
N PHE A 141 -3.99 1.77 -8.10
CA PHE A 141 -3.06 2.69 -8.76
C PHE A 141 -1.65 2.11 -8.73
N GLU A 142 -1.02 2.01 -9.92
CA GLU A 142 0.39 1.68 -10.03
C GLU A 142 1.23 2.93 -9.76
N TRP A 143 1.70 3.08 -8.54
CA TRP A 143 2.53 4.21 -8.12
C TRP A 143 3.97 4.07 -8.62
N PHE A 144 4.47 2.84 -8.67
CA PHE A 144 5.88 2.52 -8.86
C PHE A 144 6.14 1.83 -10.22
N LYS A 145 6.12 2.57 -11.32
CA LYS A 145 6.27 1.97 -12.66
C LYS A 145 7.72 1.71 -13.10
N ARG A 146 8.68 2.36 -12.45
CA ARG A 146 10.06 2.39 -12.93
C ARG A 146 11.00 1.37 -12.31
N SER A 147 10.74 0.99 -11.10
CA SER A 147 11.47 -0.06 -10.41
C SER A 147 10.71 -1.37 -10.60
N GLY A 148 11.41 -2.41 -10.94
CA GLY A 148 10.85 -3.75 -10.85
C GLY A 148 10.61 -4.08 -9.40
N VAL A 149 9.53 -3.49 -8.78
CA VAL A 149 9.12 -3.82 -7.41
C VAL A 149 9.15 -5.32 -7.27
N LYS A 150 9.99 -5.80 -6.39
CA LYS A 150 10.10 -7.19 -6.04
C LYS A 150 9.50 -7.36 -4.65
N ILE A 151 8.88 -8.48 -4.44
CA ILE A 151 8.24 -8.79 -3.16
C ILE A 151 9.18 -9.50 -2.18
N ASN A 152 10.45 -9.64 -2.55
CA ASN A 152 11.44 -10.44 -1.86
C ASN A 152 12.87 -9.88 -1.97
N ASP A 153 13.00 -8.56 -2.09
CA ASP A 153 14.32 -7.88 -2.14
C ASP A 153 14.73 -7.25 -0.80
N GLY A 154 13.89 -7.36 0.22
CA GLY A 154 14.16 -6.85 1.55
C GLY A 154 13.81 -5.37 1.73
N GLU A 155 13.21 -4.71 0.74
CA GLU A 155 12.89 -3.30 0.76
C GLU A 155 11.41 -3.05 0.53
N PHE A 156 10.93 -1.89 0.95
CA PHE A 156 9.60 -1.37 0.65
C PHE A 156 9.70 -0.10 -0.17
N GLU A 157 8.75 0.06 -1.08
CA GLU A 157 8.51 1.35 -1.70
C GLU A 157 7.62 2.19 -0.81
N MET A 158 8.10 3.38 -0.48
CA MET A 158 7.43 4.32 0.40
C MET A 158 7.19 5.63 -0.32
N LEU A 159 5.93 6.07 -0.36
CA LEU A 159 5.54 7.32 -1.00
C LEU A 159 4.71 8.17 -0.03
N PHE A 160 5.16 9.40 0.16
CA PHE A 160 4.43 10.40 0.93
C PHE A 160 4.10 11.60 0.06
N ILE A 161 2.85 12.05 0.10
CA ILE A 161 2.37 13.21 -0.66
C ILE A 161 2.27 14.39 0.29
N LYS A 162 3.08 15.42 0.02
CA LYS A 162 3.08 16.67 0.78
C LYS A 162 1.76 17.42 0.60
N ARG A 163 1.41 18.23 1.59
CA ARG A 163 0.24 19.11 1.52
C ARG A 163 0.37 20.10 0.38
N PRO A 164 -0.53 20.07 -0.61
CA PRO A 164 -0.55 21.11 -1.64
C PRO A 164 -1.14 22.42 -1.09
N HIS A 165 -0.61 23.56 -1.51
CA HIS A 165 -1.12 24.87 -1.12
C HIS A 165 -1.99 25.48 -2.25
N GLY A 166 -3.21 25.83 -1.92
CA GLY A 166 -4.17 26.43 -2.85
C GLY A 166 -4.56 25.54 -4.03
N ILE A 167 -5.52 25.96 -4.83
CA ILE A 167 -6.05 25.18 -5.96
C ILE A 167 -4.95 24.84 -6.98
N ILE A 168 -4.04 25.77 -7.24
CA ILE A 168 -2.91 25.55 -8.18
C ILE A 168 -1.97 24.47 -7.65
N GLY A 169 -1.71 24.43 -6.34
CA GLY A 169 -0.90 23.39 -5.73
C GLY A 169 -1.53 22.00 -5.92
N TYR A 170 -2.82 21.88 -5.65
CA TYR A 170 -3.56 20.62 -5.84
C TYR A 170 -3.53 20.15 -7.31
N THR A 171 -3.80 21.05 -8.28
CA THR A 171 -3.74 20.67 -9.69
C THR A 171 -2.35 20.20 -10.11
N LYS A 172 -1.28 20.90 -9.70
CA LYS A 172 0.10 20.52 -9.98
C LYS A 172 0.47 19.18 -9.35
N THR A 173 0.05 18.92 -8.10
CA THR A 173 0.28 17.62 -7.44
C THR A 173 -0.44 16.50 -8.15
N ILE A 174 -1.69 16.70 -8.58
CA ILE A 174 -2.44 15.71 -9.36
C ILE A 174 -1.75 15.42 -10.69
N PHE A 175 -1.30 16.46 -11.43
CA PHE A 175 -0.52 16.25 -12.65
C PHE A 175 0.78 15.50 -12.37
N ALA A 176 1.48 15.81 -11.28
CA ALA A 176 2.69 15.09 -10.89
C ALA A 176 2.43 13.60 -10.59
N ILE A 177 1.29 13.29 -9.95
CA ILE A 177 0.84 11.91 -9.74
C ILE A 177 0.54 11.22 -11.07
N LEU A 178 -0.25 11.85 -11.96
CA LEU A 178 -0.64 11.29 -13.25
C LEU A 178 0.56 10.99 -14.15
N PHE A 179 1.52 11.90 -14.19
CA PHE A 179 2.75 11.76 -14.96
C PHE A 179 3.87 11.05 -14.19
N ARG A 180 3.55 10.50 -13.01
CA ARG A 180 4.48 9.68 -12.18
C ARG A 180 5.82 10.37 -11.91
N LYS A 181 5.77 11.66 -11.58
CA LYS A 181 6.95 12.47 -11.23
C LYS A 181 7.29 12.34 -9.74
N HIS A 182 7.45 11.09 -9.24
CA HIS A 182 7.68 10.81 -7.81
C HIS A 182 9.00 11.38 -7.27
N ASN A 183 9.99 11.62 -8.13
CA ASN A 183 11.28 12.20 -7.75
C ASN A 183 11.21 13.72 -7.48
N ASN A 184 10.03 14.34 -7.61
CA ASN A 184 9.89 15.76 -7.33
C ASN A 184 9.66 16.01 -5.85
N LYS A 185 10.73 16.24 -5.09
CA LYS A 185 10.72 16.53 -3.64
C LYS A 185 9.82 17.70 -3.23
N LYS A 186 9.34 18.51 -4.17
CA LYS A 186 8.35 19.56 -3.91
C LYS A 186 6.97 19.01 -3.55
N TYR A 187 6.61 17.85 -4.11
CA TYR A 187 5.28 17.24 -3.94
C TYR A 187 5.32 15.92 -3.19
N PHE A 188 6.48 15.25 -3.20
CA PHE A 188 6.63 13.89 -2.69
C PHE A 188 7.90 13.75 -1.86
N GLU A 189 7.83 12.84 -0.87
CA GLU A 189 9.00 12.14 -0.35
C GLU A 189 8.87 10.67 -0.78
N TYR A 190 9.96 10.11 -1.28
CA TYR A 190 10.03 8.73 -1.75
C TYR A 190 11.27 8.06 -1.16
N TYR A 191 11.08 6.89 -0.61
CA TYR A 191 12.14 6.04 -0.07
C TYR A 191 11.98 4.61 -0.60
N GLN A 192 13.10 3.93 -0.76
CA GLN A 192 13.17 2.49 -1.00
C GLN A 192 14.12 1.91 0.02
N THR A 193 13.61 1.37 1.11
CA THR A 193 14.39 0.99 2.29
C THR A 193 13.67 -0.10 3.08
N ASP A 194 14.43 -0.79 3.92
CA ASP A 194 13.94 -1.85 4.79
C ASP A 194 13.30 -1.33 6.08
N LYS A 195 13.58 -0.07 6.45
CA LYS A 195 13.13 0.48 7.74
C LYS A 195 12.74 1.95 7.66
N ILE A 196 11.64 2.30 8.35
CA ILE A 196 11.18 3.68 8.51
C ILE A 196 10.55 3.87 9.88
N LYS A 197 10.73 5.07 10.43
CA LYS A 197 10.05 5.51 11.64
C LYS A 197 9.28 6.80 11.35
N ILE A 198 8.01 6.83 11.77
CA ILE A 198 7.10 7.96 11.52
C ILE A 198 6.53 8.42 12.86
N LYS A 199 6.67 9.72 13.13
CA LYS A 199 6.17 10.36 14.35
C LYS A 199 5.17 11.47 14.03
N SER A 200 4.13 11.61 14.86
CA SER A 200 3.14 12.68 14.78
C SER A 200 2.60 13.04 16.16
N GLU A 201 2.46 14.32 16.42
CA GLU A 201 1.93 14.81 17.72
C GLU A 201 0.46 14.41 17.91
N SER A 202 -0.36 14.51 16.86
CA SER A 202 -1.83 14.31 16.92
C SER A 202 -2.28 12.86 16.77
N GLY A 203 -1.35 11.96 16.42
CA GLY A 203 -1.66 10.60 16.01
C GLY A 203 -2.33 10.53 14.62
N ILE A 204 -2.05 9.48 13.89
CA ILE A 204 -2.49 9.25 12.52
C ILE A 204 -3.36 8.00 12.48
N PRO A 205 -4.55 8.03 11.86
CA PRO A 205 -5.32 6.82 11.57
C PRO A 205 -4.65 6.07 10.41
N TRP A 206 -4.27 4.84 10.66
CA TRP A 206 -3.62 3.96 9.68
C TRP A 206 -4.60 2.92 9.14
N THR A 207 -4.33 2.49 7.92
CA THR A 207 -4.93 1.32 7.29
C THR A 207 -3.82 0.32 6.98
N ILE A 208 -4.02 -0.93 7.36
CA ILE A 208 -3.06 -2.03 7.18
C ILE A 208 -3.76 -3.10 6.35
N ASP A 209 -3.26 -3.39 5.16
CA ASP A 209 -3.85 -4.33 4.20
C ASP A 209 -5.36 -4.12 3.95
N GLY A 210 -5.82 -2.88 4.05
CA GLY A 210 -7.22 -2.49 3.87
C GLY A 210 -8.05 -2.40 5.16
N GLU A 211 -7.54 -2.90 6.30
CA GLU A 211 -8.20 -2.86 7.59
C GLU A 211 -7.72 -1.69 8.45
N PHE A 212 -8.51 -1.30 9.46
CA PHE A 212 -8.14 -0.21 10.34
C PHE A 212 -7.01 -0.61 11.30
N GLY A 213 -5.82 -0.03 11.11
CA GLY A 213 -4.59 -0.27 11.90
C GLY A 213 -4.49 0.55 13.19
N GLY A 214 -5.56 1.29 13.55
CA GLY A 214 -5.58 2.15 14.74
C GLY A 214 -5.05 3.56 14.50
N ARG A 215 -5.16 4.40 15.51
CA ARG A 215 -4.59 5.75 15.53
C ARG A 215 -3.26 5.71 16.31
N LYS A 216 -2.16 6.03 15.65
CA LYS A 216 -0.82 5.95 16.24
C LYS A 216 -0.10 7.30 16.17
N LYS A 217 0.59 7.65 17.25
CA LYS A 217 1.49 8.81 17.29
C LYS A 217 2.88 8.48 16.76
N GLU A 218 3.29 7.24 16.96
CA GLU A 218 4.58 6.73 16.53
C GLU A 218 4.40 5.33 15.92
N VAL A 219 5.01 5.15 14.75
CA VAL A 219 5.01 3.90 14.01
C VAL A 219 6.42 3.59 13.57
N GLU A 220 6.86 2.39 13.85
CA GLU A 220 8.08 1.80 13.32
C GLU A 220 7.70 0.66 12.39
N ILE A 221 8.20 0.71 11.15
CA ILE A 221 7.98 -0.28 10.12
C ILE A 221 9.34 -0.83 9.70
N SER A 222 9.43 -2.15 9.65
CA SER A 222 10.63 -2.83 9.15
C SER A 222 10.23 -3.99 8.24
N ASN A 223 11.10 -4.30 7.28
CA ASN A 223 10.98 -5.45 6.41
C ASN A 223 11.54 -6.69 7.10
N ILE A 224 10.83 -7.82 6.99
CA ILE A 224 11.34 -9.15 7.29
C ILE A 224 11.47 -9.87 5.95
N ASN A 225 12.70 -9.92 5.46
CA ASN A 225 13.00 -10.46 4.14
C ASN A 225 12.62 -11.95 4.03
N MET A 226 11.92 -12.30 2.93
CA MET A 226 11.51 -13.67 2.60
C MET A 226 10.84 -14.42 3.75
N ALA A 227 10.01 -13.71 4.53
CA ALA A 227 9.46 -14.21 5.78
C ALA A 227 8.43 -15.33 5.61
N ILE A 228 7.78 -15.41 4.46
CA ILE A 228 6.79 -16.43 4.12
C ILE A 228 6.92 -16.86 2.67
N GLU A 229 6.29 -17.99 2.33
CA GLU A 229 6.28 -18.54 0.98
C GLU A 229 4.85 -18.65 0.44
N TYR A 230 4.62 -18.14 -0.77
CA TYR A 230 3.35 -18.29 -1.49
C TYR A 230 3.45 -19.38 -2.55
N ILE A 231 2.38 -20.18 -2.69
CA ILE A 231 2.20 -21.13 -3.78
C ILE A 231 1.43 -20.43 -4.91
N ILE A 232 2.05 -20.32 -6.08
CA ILE A 232 1.45 -19.67 -7.25
C ILE A 232 1.30 -20.71 -8.36
N PRO A 233 0.06 -21.19 -8.63
CA PRO A 233 -0.23 -22.07 -9.75
C PRO A 233 0.10 -21.38 -11.08
N MET A 234 0.76 -22.11 -11.96
CA MET A 234 1.13 -21.70 -13.33
C MET A 234 0.06 -22.06 -14.35
#